data_c7813a1b098b3c9fd6bad033f2386801
#
_entry.id   c7813a1b098b3c9fd6bad033f2386801
#
_cell.length_a   1.000
_cell.length_b   1.000
_cell.length_c   1.000
_cell.angle_alpha   90.00
_cell.angle_beta   90.00
_cell.angle_gamma   90.00
#
_symmetry.space_group_name_H-M   'P 1'
#
loop_
_entity.id
_entity.type
_entity.pdbx_description
1 polymer ?
#
loop_
_entity_poly.entity_id
_entity_poly.type
_entity_poly.pdbx_seq_one_letter_code
_entity_poly.pdbx_strand_id
1 'polypeptide(L)'
;STPNTSRIKHFLTHKQFHLIQGDVTDSGSIYRCLNEVQPDEVYNLAAQSHVGTSFNQPNLTWNVTAQGCLNILEVIRDMGNRPRFYQASSSEMFGDQYNLYDKEKYQDEHTYFRPQSPYAIAKLAAHSATMLYRRSYDIFGCSGILFNHESERRGERFVTRKVTRYVADLYWATQEGRMIPKLQLGNLNAKRDWGHAEDY
;
A
#
# COMPACT_ATOMS: atom_id res chain seq x y z
N SER A 1 -8.87 -3.68 12.80
CA SER A 1 -9.69 -2.95 11.80
C SER A 1 -10.95 -3.74 11.50
N THR A 2 -12.07 -3.06 11.32
CA THR A 2 -13.30 -3.72 10.90
C THR A 2 -13.11 -4.29 9.48
N PRO A 3 -13.42 -5.58 9.26
CA PRO A 3 -13.31 -6.17 7.93
C PRO A 3 -14.17 -5.39 6.93
N ASN A 4 -13.57 -4.95 5.82
CA ASN A 4 -14.28 -4.29 4.73
C ASN A 4 -14.24 -5.19 3.49
N THR A 5 -15.23 -6.05 3.36
CA THR A 5 -15.35 -6.98 2.24
C THR A 5 -16.12 -6.41 1.04
N SER A 6 -16.60 -5.15 1.13
CA SER A 6 -17.44 -4.56 0.08
C SER A 6 -16.77 -4.55 -1.29
N ARG A 7 -15.43 -4.35 -1.34
CA ARG A 7 -14.66 -4.30 -2.59
C ARG A 7 -14.42 -5.67 -3.22
N ILE A 8 -14.52 -6.74 -2.44
CA ILE A 8 -14.29 -8.12 -2.88
C ILE A 8 -15.56 -8.96 -2.83
N LYS A 9 -16.74 -8.34 -2.56
CA LYS A 9 -18.02 -9.04 -2.39
C LYS A 9 -18.33 -9.98 -3.55
N HIS A 10 -18.02 -9.59 -4.77
CA HIS A 10 -18.26 -10.37 -5.99
C HIS A 10 -17.37 -11.62 -6.10
N PHE A 11 -16.28 -11.71 -5.35
CA PHE A 11 -15.42 -12.89 -5.31
C PHE A 11 -15.81 -13.88 -4.21
N LEU A 12 -16.58 -13.47 -3.18
CA LEU A 12 -16.85 -14.31 -2.00
C LEU A 12 -17.56 -15.63 -2.34
N THR A 13 -18.25 -15.69 -3.48
CA THR A 13 -18.94 -16.90 -3.97
C THR A 13 -18.13 -17.67 -5.03
N HIS A 14 -16.96 -17.17 -5.41
CA HIS A 14 -16.14 -17.82 -6.43
C HIS A 14 -15.40 -19.02 -5.82
N LYS A 15 -15.48 -20.19 -6.47
CA LYS A 15 -14.96 -21.47 -5.94
C LYS A 15 -13.44 -21.48 -5.66
N GLN A 16 -12.68 -20.67 -6.39
CA GLN A 16 -11.22 -20.56 -6.24
C GLN A 16 -10.80 -19.40 -5.33
N PHE A 17 -11.75 -18.68 -4.72
CA PHE A 17 -11.46 -17.58 -3.81
C PHE A 17 -11.68 -18.02 -2.36
N HIS A 18 -10.62 -17.94 -1.56
CA HIS A 18 -10.63 -18.26 -0.14
C HIS A 18 -10.27 -17.03 0.68
N LEU A 19 -11.17 -16.61 1.56
CA LEU A 19 -10.92 -15.50 2.48
C LEU A 19 -10.53 -16.04 3.85
N ILE A 20 -9.28 -15.83 4.23
CA ILE A 20 -8.74 -16.23 5.52
C ILE A 20 -8.51 -15.00 6.38
N GLN A 21 -8.93 -15.03 7.63
CA GLN A 21 -8.67 -13.96 8.58
C GLN A 21 -7.26 -14.10 9.15
N GLY A 22 -6.47 -13.02 9.08
CA GLY A 22 -5.12 -12.97 9.61
C GLY A 22 -4.70 -11.56 10.00
N ASP A 23 -3.60 -11.45 10.74
CA ASP A 23 -2.98 -10.19 11.12
C ASP A 23 -1.48 -10.27 10.84
N VAL A 24 -0.97 -9.34 10.03
CA VAL A 24 0.46 -9.31 9.66
C VAL A 24 1.37 -8.94 10.84
N THR A 25 0.81 -8.41 11.92
CA THR A 25 1.56 -8.12 13.15
C THR A 25 1.73 -9.35 14.05
N ASP A 26 1.00 -10.45 13.75
CA ASP A 26 1.11 -11.74 14.42
C ASP A 26 1.74 -12.77 13.47
N SER A 27 3.02 -13.08 13.70
CA SER A 27 3.77 -14.08 12.91
C SER A 27 3.14 -15.48 12.97
N GLY A 28 2.52 -15.85 14.10
CA GLY A 28 1.78 -17.11 14.22
C GLY A 28 0.56 -17.16 13.31
N SER A 29 -0.15 -16.06 13.15
CA SER A 29 -1.27 -15.92 12.20
C SER A 29 -0.80 -16.10 10.75
N ILE A 30 0.32 -15.46 10.39
CA ILE A 30 0.91 -15.58 9.05
C ILE A 30 1.36 -17.01 8.81
N TYR A 31 2.07 -17.61 9.77
CA TYR A 31 2.56 -18.99 9.65
C TYR A 31 1.39 -19.97 9.39
N ARG A 32 0.32 -19.89 10.18
CA ARG A 32 -0.86 -20.76 9.98
C ARG A 32 -1.44 -20.59 8.58
N CYS A 33 -1.63 -19.34 8.14
CA CYS A 33 -2.19 -19.03 6.83
C CYS A 33 -1.31 -19.57 5.69
N LEU A 34 -0.02 -19.28 5.69
CA LEU A 34 0.88 -19.70 4.62
C LEU A 34 1.10 -21.22 4.62
N ASN A 35 1.15 -21.84 5.80
CA ASN A 35 1.27 -23.29 5.92
C ASN A 35 0.02 -24.05 5.48
N GLU A 36 -1.16 -23.49 5.70
CA GLU A 36 -2.44 -24.07 5.23
C GLU A 36 -2.56 -23.96 3.70
N VAL A 37 -2.22 -22.78 3.15
CA VAL A 37 -2.41 -22.49 1.72
C VAL A 37 -1.28 -23.08 0.86
N GLN A 38 -0.04 -23.17 1.38
CA GLN A 38 1.17 -23.55 0.62
C GLN A 38 1.27 -22.82 -0.73
N PRO A 39 1.28 -21.47 -0.74
CA PRO A 39 1.18 -20.71 -1.97
C PRO A 39 2.46 -20.80 -2.82
N ASP A 40 2.32 -20.60 -4.13
CA ASP A 40 3.44 -20.39 -5.06
C ASP A 40 3.93 -18.93 -5.03
N GLU A 41 3.03 -18.01 -4.72
CA GLU A 41 3.28 -16.56 -4.71
C GLU A 41 2.60 -15.88 -3.52
N VAL A 42 3.29 -14.89 -2.94
CA VAL A 42 2.78 -14.06 -1.86
C VAL A 42 2.88 -12.59 -2.24
N TYR A 43 1.75 -11.90 -2.29
CA TYR A 43 1.67 -10.46 -2.57
C TYR A 43 1.37 -9.70 -1.28
N ASN A 44 2.37 -9.06 -0.69
CA ASN A 44 2.17 -8.25 0.52
C ASN A 44 1.70 -6.84 0.16
N LEU A 45 0.39 -6.64 0.25
CA LEU A 45 -0.27 -5.33 0.10
C LEU A 45 -0.69 -4.74 1.45
N ALA A 46 -0.42 -5.44 2.55
CA ALA A 46 -0.80 -5.00 3.89
C ALA A 46 0.01 -3.79 4.32
N ALA A 47 -0.67 -2.73 4.73
CA ALA A 47 -0.06 -1.52 5.27
C ALA A 47 -1.08 -0.63 5.97
N GLN A 48 -0.62 0.21 6.91
CA GLN A 48 -1.33 1.43 7.24
C GLN A 48 -0.95 2.47 6.17
N SER A 49 -1.78 2.65 5.12
CA SER A 49 -1.40 3.33 3.87
C SER A 49 -1.73 4.82 3.81
N HIS A 50 -2.36 5.39 4.85
CA HIS A 50 -2.70 6.80 4.85
C HIS A 50 -1.59 7.64 5.51
N VAL A 51 -0.86 8.41 4.71
CA VAL A 51 0.30 9.23 5.15
C VAL A 51 -0.06 10.13 6.34
N GLY A 52 -1.17 10.87 6.27
CA GLY A 52 -1.59 11.74 7.38
C GLY A 52 -1.83 11.00 8.69
N THR A 53 -2.39 9.79 8.64
CA THR A 53 -2.60 8.95 9.83
C THR A 53 -1.27 8.47 10.43
N SER A 54 -0.23 8.29 9.62
CA SER A 54 1.06 7.80 10.10
C SER A 54 1.73 8.75 11.10
N PHE A 55 1.50 10.06 11.00
CA PHE A 55 1.99 11.04 11.97
C PHE A 55 1.30 10.93 13.32
N ASN A 56 0.02 10.57 13.34
CA ASN A 56 -0.74 10.41 14.58
C ASN A 56 -0.59 9.00 15.19
N GLN A 57 -0.25 8.01 14.36
CA GLN A 57 -0.12 6.60 14.76
C GLN A 57 1.16 5.97 14.20
N PRO A 58 2.35 6.51 14.54
CA PRO A 58 3.61 6.03 13.98
C PRO A 58 3.92 4.58 14.36
N ASN A 59 3.64 4.17 15.59
CA ASN A 59 3.88 2.80 16.06
C ASN A 59 3.00 1.78 15.33
N LEU A 60 1.71 2.07 15.14
CA LEU A 60 0.82 1.23 14.36
C LEU A 60 1.31 1.12 12.92
N THR A 61 1.70 2.24 12.33
CA THR A 61 2.22 2.29 10.95
C THR A 61 3.47 1.44 10.81
N TRP A 62 4.40 1.55 11.75
CA TRP A 62 5.61 0.72 11.77
C TRP A 62 5.29 -0.76 11.91
N ASN A 63 4.48 -1.13 12.91
CA ASN A 63 4.18 -2.53 13.20
C ASN A 63 3.46 -3.22 12.03
N VAL A 64 2.50 -2.55 11.40
CA VAL A 64 1.77 -3.14 10.26
C VAL A 64 2.61 -3.14 9.00
N THR A 65 3.33 -2.05 8.69
CA THR A 65 3.94 -1.86 7.38
C THR A 65 5.37 -2.40 7.31
N ALA A 66 6.19 -2.12 8.33
CA ALA A 66 7.59 -2.59 8.37
C ALA A 66 7.70 -3.97 9.02
N GLN A 67 7.25 -4.08 10.27
CA GLN A 67 7.35 -5.34 11.03
C GLN A 67 6.49 -6.44 10.39
N GLY A 68 5.29 -6.10 9.88
CA GLY A 68 4.43 -7.05 9.16
C GLY A 68 5.10 -7.65 7.93
N CYS A 69 5.84 -6.87 7.15
CA CYS A 69 6.63 -7.37 6.05
C CYS A 69 7.74 -8.33 6.53
N LEU A 70 8.47 -7.94 7.57
CA LEU A 70 9.52 -8.78 8.15
C LEU A 70 8.95 -10.11 8.66
N ASN A 71 7.80 -10.09 9.35
CA ASN A 71 7.15 -11.31 9.83
C ASN A 71 6.81 -12.27 8.67
N ILE A 72 6.32 -11.74 7.54
CA ILE A 72 6.03 -12.58 6.36
C ILE A 72 7.33 -13.19 5.80
N LEU A 73 8.39 -12.39 5.66
CA LEU A 73 9.67 -12.85 5.15
C LEU A 73 10.31 -13.92 6.04
N GLU A 74 10.23 -13.77 7.36
CA GLU A 74 10.70 -14.78 8.30
C GLU A 74 9.94 -16.10 8.14
N VAL A 75 8.61 -16.06 8.02
CA VAL A 75 7.82 -17.26 7.78
C VAL A 75 8.20 -17.91 6.45
N ILE A 76 8.33 -17.13 5.37
CA ILE A 76 8.74 -17.64 4.05
C ILE A 76 10.12 -18.28 4.11
N ARG A 77 11.06 -17.69 4.85
CA ARG A 77 12.41 -18.23 5.02
C ARG A 77 12.39 -19.65 5.62
N ASP A 78 11.49 -19.86 6.57
CA ASP A 78 11.36 -21.14 7.28
C ASP A 78 10.50 -22.17 6.53
N MET A 79 9.79 -21.75 5.45
CA MET A 79 9.01 -22.67 4.61
C MET A 79 9.90 -23.46 3.65
N GLY A 80 9.57 -24.75 3.47
CA GLY A 80 10.29 -25.63 2.55
C GLY A 80 10.08 -25.27 1.06
N ASN A 81 8.88 -24.80 0.69
CA ASN A 81 8.51 -24.45 -0.68
C ASN A 81 8.93 -23.05 -1.11
N ARG A 82 9.30 -22.15 -0.20
CA ARG A 82 9.77 -20.77 -0.44
C ARG A 82 9.04 -20.05 -1.57
N PRO A 83 7.80 -19.61 -1.35
CA PRO A 83 7.01 -18.93 -2.38
C PRO A 83 7.70 -17.66 -2.88
N ARG A 84 7.42 -17.25 -4.12
CA ARG A 84 7.84 -15.97 -4.65
C ARG A 84 7.13 -14.84 -3.87
N PHE A 85 7.89 -13.84 -3.49
CA PHE A 85 7.39 -12.75 -2.65
C PHE A 85 7.40 -11.41 -3.39
N TYR A 86 6.25 -10.74 -3.41
CA TYR A 86 6.12 -9.37 -3.89
C TYR A 86 5.80 -8.43 -2.72
N GLN A 87 6.60 -7.38 -2.56
CA GLN A 87 6.38 -6.29 -1.62
C GLN A 87 5.85 -5.05 -2.33
N ALA A 88 4.65 -4.59 -1.97
CA ALA A 88 4.17 -3.29 -2.39
C ALA A 88 4.97 -2.19 -1.68
N SER A 89 5.93 -1.60 -2.38
CA SER A 89 6.67 -0.42 -1.95
C SER A 89 5.93 0.86 -2.37
N SER A 90 6.57 2.02 -2.27
CA SER A 90 5.87 3.29 -2.50
C SER A 90 6.82 4.37 -2.99
N SER A 91 6.37 5.21 -3.90
CA SER A 91 7.07 6.44 -4.32
C SER A 91 7.28 7.45 -3.18
N GLU A 92 6.50 7.35 -2.09
CA GLU A 92 6.71 8.17 -0.89
C GLU A 92 8.10 7.95 -0.24
N MET A 93 8.79 6.83 -0.55
CA MET A 93 10.16 6.58 -0.10
C MET A 93 11.15 7.59 -0.67
N PHE A 94 10.89 8.15 -1.86
CA PHE A 94 11.74 9.18 -2.47
C PHE A 94 11.62 10.54 -1.79
N GLY A 95 10.45 10.82 -1.16
CA GLY A 95 10.17 12.12 -0.57
C GLY A 95 10.19 13.23 -1.61
N ASP A 96 11.11 14.17 -1.44
CA ASP A 96 11.33 15.33 -2.33
C ASP A 96 12.53 15.16 -3.28
N GLN A 97 13.09 13.95 -3.36
CA GLN A 97 14.23 13.68 -4.24
C GLN A 97 13.77 13.36 -5.65
N TYR A 98 14.55 13.83 -6.61
CA TYR A 98 14.35 13.61 -8.03
C TYR A 98 15.70 13.31 -8.68
N ASN A 99 15.68 12.64 -9.82
CA ASN A 99 16.89 12.48 -10.63
C ASN A 99 17.35 13.86 -11.13
N LEU A 100 18.59 14.23 -10.80
CA LEU A 100 19.13 15.57 -11.06
C LEU A 100 19.80 15.71 -12.44
N TYR A 101 19.94 14.61 -13.18
CA TYR A 101 20.69 14.60 -14.43
C TYR A 101 19.85 14.97 -15.65
N ASP A 102 18.53 15.15 -15.47
CA ASP A 102 17.62 15.49 -16.55
C ASP A 102 16.93 16.85 -16.32
N LYS A 103 16.55 17.53 -17.41
CA LYS A 103 15.76 18.76 -17.34
C LYS A 103 14.37 18.54 -16.76
N GLU A 104 13.86 17.31 -16.87
CA GLU A 104 12.60 16.88 -16.29
C GLU A 104 12.86 16.20 -14.95
N LYS A 105 12.18 16.67 -13.91
CA LYS A 105 12.27 16.07 -12.56
C LYS A 105 11.45 14.80 -12.52
N TYR A 106 12.09 13.66 -12.62
CA TYR A 106 11.44 12.35 -12.47
C TYR A 106 12.09 11.53 -11.35
N GLN A 107 11.47 10.46 -10.98
CA GLN A 107 11.92 9.49 -9.98
C GLN A 107 11.99 8.10 -10.63
N ASP A 108 13.10 7.42 -10.44
CA ASP A 108 13.38 6.08 -10.94
C ASP A 108 14.10 5.24 -9.87
N GLU A 109 14.52 4.02 -10.22
CA GLU A 109 15.20 3.11 -9.30
C GLU A 109 16.60 3.60 -8.87
N HIS A 110 17.16 4.62 -9.52
CA HIS A 110 18.44 5.25 -9.17
C HIS A 110 18.27 6.49 -8.29
N THR A 111 17.03 6.97 -8.13
CA THR A 111 16.74 8.13 -7.28
C THR A 111 16.94 7.78 -5.81
N TYR A 112 17.65 8.62 -5.07
CA TYR A 112 17.90 8.42 -3.64
C TYR A 112 16.62 8.45 -2.83
N PHE A 113 16.47 7.50 -1.91
CA PHE A 113 15.38 7.50 -0.94
C PHE A 113 15.63 8.55 0.15
N ARG A 114 14.62 9.40 0.37
CA ARG A 114 14.60 10.41 1.44
C ARG A 114 13.21 10.55 2.03
N PRO A 115 12.75 9.54 2.78
CA PRO A 115 11.38 9.48 3.28
C PRO A 115 11.06 10.68 4.18
N GLN A 116 9.86 11.26 4.02
CA GLN A 116 9.41 12.46 4.71
C GLN A 116 8.21 12.20 5.65
N SER A 117 7.88 10.94 5.91
CA SER A 117 6.78 10.56 6.80
C SER A 117 7.05 9.22 7.49
N PRO A 118 6.41 8.95 8.65
CA PRO A 118 6.50 7.62 9.29
C PRO A 118 6.06 6.49 8.37
N TYR A 119 5.06 6.73 7.52
CA TYR A 119 4.64 5.78 6.47
C TYR A 119 5.78 5.49 5.47
N ALA A 120 6.41 6.54 4.96
CA ALA A 120 7.49 6.39 3.98
C ALA A 120 8.71 5.67 4.59
N ILE A 121 9.06 5.95 5.85
CA ILE A 121 10.12 5.24 6.58
C ILE A 121 9.78 3.76 6.72
N ALA A 122 8.55 3.43 7.12
CA ALA A 122 8.11 2.05 7.28
C ALA A 122 8.11 1.29 5.94
N LYS A 123 7.71 1.95 4.84
CA LYS A 123 7.79 1.36 3.48
C LYS A 123 9.23 1.16 3.02
N LEU A 124 10.14 2.08 3.33
CA LEU A 124 11.56 1.93 3.03
C LEU A 124 12.18 0.76 3.82
N ALA A 125 11.81 0.58 5.07
CA ALA A 125 12.27 -0.55 5.88
C ALA A 125 11.79 -1.88 5.28
N ALA A 126 10.50 -2.00 4.88
CA ALA A 126 9.96 -3.17 4.21
C ALA A 126 10.65 -3.45 2.86
N HIS A 127 10.88 -2.41 2.06
CA HIS A 127 11.62 -2.49 0.79
C HIS A 127 13.04 -3.04 1.00
N SER A 128 13.77 -2.45 1.95
CA SER A 128 15.15 -2.84 2.28
C SER A 128 15.23 -4.26 2.84
N ALA A 129 14.26 -4.66 3.69
CA ALA A 129 14.16 -6.02 4.20
C ALA A 129 13.98 -7.03 3.05
N THR A 130 13.09 -6.75 2.10
CA THR A 130 12.87 -7.62 0.92
C THR A 130 14.15 -7.79 0.11
N MET A 131 14.88 -6.70 -0.13
CA MET A 131 16.16 -6.74 -0.85
C MET A 131 17.25 -7.53 -0.08
N LEU A 132 17.29 -7.38 1.25
CA LEU A 132 18.20 -8.14 2.11
C LEU A 132 17.89 -9.63 2.06
N TYR A 133 16.63 -10.01 2.23
CA TYR A 133 16.21 -11.43 2.26
C TYR A 133 16.45 -12.11 0.92
N ARG A 134 16.26 -11.41 -0.18
CA ARG A 134 16.64 -11.89 -1.51
C ARG A 134 18.13 -12.25 -1.61
N ARG A 135 19.00 -11.40 -1.08
CA ARG A 135 20.46 -11.57 -1.16
C ARG A 135 21.00 -12.59 -0.17
N SER A 136 20.44 -12.63 1.04
CA SER A 136 21.02 -13.37 2.17
C SER A 136 20.40 -14.75 2.35
N TYR A 137 19.16 -14.96 1.91
CA TYR A 137 18.41 -16.19 2.17
C TYR A 137 17.88 -16.88 0.90
N ASP A 138 18.29 -16.39 -0.28
CA ASP A 138 17.88 -16.93 -1.58
C ASP A 138 16.35 -17.01 -1.76
N ILE A 139 15.63 -16.00 -1.22
CA ILE A 139 14.18 -15.84 -1.43
C ILE A 139 13.97 -15.06 -2.69
N PHE A 140 13.16 -15.57 -3.63
CA PHE A 140 12.73 -14.76 -4.76
C PHE A 140 11.82 -13.64 -4.25
N GLY A 141 12.40 -12.49 -3.96
CA GLY A 141 11.70 -11.29 -3.49
C GLY A 141 11.85 -10.13 -4.46
N CYS A 142 10.76 -9.45 -4.78
CA CYS A 142 10.78 -8.20 -5.54
C CYS A 142 9.89 -7.13 -4.89
N SER A 143 10.20 -5.88 -5.18
CA SER A 143 9.47 -4.72 -4.63
C SER A 143 9.02 -3.82 -5.76
N GLY A 144 7.71 -3.65 -5.94
CA GLY A 144 7.16 -2.66 -6.86
C GLY A 144 7.12 -1.28 -6.22
N ILE A 145 7.80 -0.30 -6.79
CA ILE A 145 7.75 1.10 -6.31
C ILE A 145 6.50 1.76 -6.92
N LEU A 146 5.40 1.65 -6.19
CA LEU A 146 4.11 2.10 -6.67
C LEU A 146 3.95 3.62 -6.49
N PHE A 147 3.59 4.29 -7.57
CA PHE A 147 3.09 5.65 -7.57
C PHE A 147 1.59 5.67 -7.25
N ASN A 148 0.90 6.79 -7.45
CA ASN A 148 -0.52 6.86 -7.15
C ASN A 148 -1.33 6.09 -8.20
N HIS A 149 -2.00 5.04 -7.78
CA HIS A 149 -2.89 4.24 -8.62
C HIS A 149 -4.32 4.37 -8.11
N GLU A 150 -5.22 4.74 -8.99
CA GLU A 150 -6.56 5.18 -8.65
C GLU A 150 -7.61 4.35 -9.39
N SER A 151 -8.80 4.25 -8.80
CA SER A 151 -9.98 3.64 -9.42
C SER A 151 -11.24 4.06 -8.67
N GLU A 152 -12.41 3.66 -9.16
CA GLU A 152 -13.69 3.84 -8.45
C GLU A 152 -13.71 3.14 -7.08
N ARG A 153 -12.80 2.19 -6.84
CA ARG A 153 -12.64 1.47 -5.56
C ARG A 153 -11.69 2.14 -4.59
N ARG A 154 -11.12 3.29 -4.97
CA ARG A 154 -10.19 4.04 -4.09
C ARG A 154 -10.86 4.40 -2.77
N GLY A 155 -10.11 4.33 -1.68
CA GLY A 155 -10.60 4.69 -0.35
C GLY A 155 -10.98 6.16 -0.24
N GLU A 156 -12.05 6.46 0.49
CA GLU A 156 -12.68 7.80 0.58
C GLU A 156 -11.79 8.89 1.18
N ARG A 157 -10.75 8.51 1.91
CA ARG A 157 -9.79 9.46 2.51
C ARG A 157 -8.73 9.95 1.53
N PHE A 158 -8.59 9.31 0.37
CA PHE A 158 -7.62 9.68 -0.65
C PHE A 158 -8.17 10.80 -1.56
N VAL A 159 -7.26 11.65 -2.05
CA VAL A 159 -7.62 12.92 -2.69
C VAL A 159 -8.56 12.76 -3.89
N THR A 160 -8.30 11.82 -4.78
CA THR A 160 -9.13 11.58 -5.97
C THR A 160 -10.56 11.20 -5.60
N ARG A 161 -10.71 10.23 -4.70
CA ARG A 161 -12.04 9.78 -4.24
C ARG A 161 -12.75 10.88 -3.43
N LYS A 162 -11.99 11.64 -2.64
CA LYS A 162 -12.52 12.79 -1.90
C LYS A 162 -13.11 13.86 -2.83
N VAL A 163 -12.39 14.15 -3.92
CA VAL A 163 -12.85 15.12 -4.94
C VAL A 163 -14.06 14.58 -5.69
N THR A 164 -14.02 13.35 -6.21
CA THR A 164 -15.13 12.79 -6.99
C THR A 164 -16.42 12.68 -6.18
N ARG A 165 -16.33 12.28 -4.91
CA ARG A 165 -17.49 12.28 -4.01
C ARG A 165 -18.04 13.67 -3.77
N TYR A 166 -17.16 14.62 -3.47
CA TYR A 166 -17.61 16.00 -3.26
C TYR A 166 -18.33 16.58 -4.50
N VAL A 167 -17.83 16.31 -5.71
CA VAL A 167 -18.49 16.74 -6.95
C VAL A 167 -19.87 16.12 -7.09
N ALA A 168 -20.00 14.81 -6.80
CA ALA A 168 -21.30 14.14 -6.82
C ALA A 168 -22.27 14.73 -5.78
N ASP A 169 -21.79 14.91 -4.53
CA ASP A 169 -22.60 15.51 -3.45
C ASP A 169 -23.02 16.95 -3.79
N LEU A 170 -22.14 17.74 -4.40
CA LEU A 170 -22.42 19.11 -4.85
C LEU A 170 -23.51 19.13 -5.94
N TYR A 171 -23.39 18.22 -6.92
CA TYR A 171 -24.39 18.10 -7.98
C TYR A 171 -25.79 17.84 -7.40
N TRP A 172 -25.94 16.83 -6.55
CA TRP A 172 -27.22 16.51 -5.95
C TRP A 172 -27.74 17.60 -5.00
N ALA A 173 -26.86 18.17 -4.19
CA ALA A 173 -27.23 19.28 -3.31
C ALA A 173 -27.77 20.46 -4.10
N THR A 174 -27.14 20.78 -5.24
CA THR A 174 -27.61 21.86 -6.13
C THR A 174 -29.00 21.57 -6.69
N GLN A 175 -29.28 20.33 -7.12
CA GLN A 175 -30.61 19.93 -7.60
C GLN A 175 -31.70 20.02 -6.51
N GLU A 176 -31.30 19.77 -5.27
CA GLU A 176 -32.21 19.81 -4.10
C GLU A 176 -32.27 21.20 -3.42
N GLY A 177 -31.57 22.19 -3.93
CA GLY A 177 -31.49 23.52 -3.31
C GLY A 177 -30.77 23.54 -1.95
N ARG A 178 -29.95 22.53 -1.66
CA ARG A 178 -29.15 22.42 -0.42
C ARG A 178 -27.76 23.02 -0.60
N MET A 179 -27.23 23.56 0.49
CA MET A 179 -25.83 23.93 0.59
C MET A 179 -25.02 22.78 1.23
N ILE A 180 -23.79 22.57 0.74
CA ILE A 180 -22.83 21.68 1.39
C ILE A 180 -21.56 22.47 1.77
N PRO A 181 -20.82 22.01 2.80
CA PRO A 181 -19.55 22.62 3.18
C PRO A 181 -18.54 22.60 2.02
N LYS A 182 -17.68 23.60 1.94
CA LYS A 182 -16.59 23.63 0.96
C LYS A 182 -15.64 22.44 1.14
N LEU A 183 -15.18 21.89 0.04
CA LEU A 183 -14.17 20.83 0.04
C LEU A 183 -12.87 21.35 0.68
N GLN A 184 -12.40 20.64 1.71
CA GLN A 184 -11.12 20.92 2.35
C GLN A 184 -10.05 19.98 1.79
N LEU A 185 -9.05 20.56 1.15
CA LEU A 185 -7.87 19.87 0.63
C LEU A 185 -6.61 20.39 1.34
N GLY A 186 -5.54 19.61 1.31
CA GLY A 186 -4.23 19.99 1.81
C GLY A 186 -3.49 20.90 0.82
N ASN A 187 -2.22 20.59 0.55
CA ASN A 187 -1.40 21.36 -0.38
C ASN A 187 -1.90 21.22 -1.83
N LEU A 188 -2.49 22.30 -2.36
CA LEU A 188 -3.03 22.34 -3.74
C LEU A 188 -1.95 22.34 -4.82
N ASN A 189 -0.70 22.66 -4.45
CA ASN A 189 0.44 22.67 -5.38
C ASN A 189 1.18 21.33 -5.42
N ALA A 190 0.74 20.34 -4.65
CA ALA A 190 1.36 19.01 -4.67
C ALA A 190 1.15 18.34 -6.03
N LYS A 191 2.25 17.92 -6.64
CA LYS A 191 2.25 17.12 -7.88
C LYS A 191 2.33 15.65 -7.53
N ARG A 192 1.61 14.83 -8.29
CA ARG A 192 1.61 13.37 -8.15
C ARG A 192 1.49 12.75 -9.54
N ASP A 193 2.13 11.60 -9.70
CA ASP A 193 1.93 10.75 -10.85
C ASP A 193 0.74 9.81 -10.56
N TRP A 194 -0.29 9.84 -11.41
CA TRP A 194 -1.49 9.04 -11.25
C TRP A 194 -1.69 8.12 -12.45
N GLY A 195 -1.82 6.83 -12.17
CA GLY A 195 -2.25 5.83 -13.13
C GLY A 195 -3.57 5.17 -12.72
N HIS A 196 -4.17 4.39 -13.60
CA HIS A 196 -5.31 3.56 -13.26
C HIS A 196 -4.84 2.26 -12.61
N ALA A 197 -5.57 1.77 -11.61
CA ALA A 197 -5.16 0.58 -10.85
C ALA A 197 -5.14 -0.72 -11.67
N GLU A 198 -5.77 -0.74 -12.86
CA GLU A 198 -5.71 -1.87 -13.80
C GLU A 198 -4.42 -1.93 -14.61
N ASP A 199 -3.62 -0.85 -14.60
CA ASP A 199 -2.36 -0.77 -15.34
C ASP A 199 -1.15 -1.24 -14.51
N TYR A 200 -1.39 -1.70 -13.25
CA TYR A 200 -0.34 -2.10 -12.29
C TYR A 200 -0.37 -3.57 -11.90
#